data_1999b1e69a1f687d997d94320465dca5
#
_entry.id   1999b1e69a1f687d997d94320465dca5
#
_cell.length_a   1.000
_cell.length_b   1.000
_cell.length_c   1.000
_cell.angle_alpha   90.00
_cell.angle_beta   90.00
_cell.angle_gamma   90.00
#
_symmetry.space_group_name_H-M   'P 1'
#
loop_
_entity.id
_entity.type
_entity.pdbx_description
1 polymer ?
#
loop_
_entity_poly.entity_id
_entity_poly.type
_entity_poly.pdbx_seq_one_letter_code
_entity_poly.pdbx_strand_id
1 'polypeptide(L)'
;AVATQLVDIFYKQTGQKKTLITLASNLCFVAHDNWQTAMPADVFSQFKGSFLQNPQATLKRFYYLITLGSSQAKQDWVSIQNIANPPSSELLSEGLQMLEQLNLVNNLKNYLGPQLHVFAEQDNVIPCKIIENFKDFATENMTYKLLKDATHAFPYLQAERTIEEICQFLTIHQQNS
;
A
#
# COMPACT_ATOMS: atom_id res chain seq x y z
N ALA A 1 -4.40 2.69 4.55
CA ALA A 1 -5.07 2.43 5.83
C ALA A 1 -6.15 3.49 6.10
N VAL A 2 -5.77 4.75 6.29
CA VAL A 2 -6.71 5.83 6.65
C VAL A 2 -7.83 5.97 5.63
N ALA A 3 -7.52 6.01 4.34
CA ALA A 3 -8.53 6.12 3.28
C ALA A 3 -9.58 4.99 3.32
N THR A 4 -9.14 3.75 3.55
CA THR A 4 -10.04 2.59 3.64
C THR A 4 -10.99 2.68 4.83
N GLN A 5 -10.50 3.14 5.99
CA GLN A 5 -11.35 3.39 7.15
C GLN A 5 -12.33 4.55 6.90
N LEU A 6 -11.85 5.63 6.33
CA LEU A 6 -12.67 6.82 6.06
C LEU A 6 -13.83 6.54 5.11
N VAL A 7 -13.60 5.83 4.01
CA VAL A 7 -14.68 5.52 3.06
C VAL A 7 -15.72 4.57 3.68
N ASP A 8 -15.31 3.62 4.51
CA ASP A 8 -16.21 2.71 5.21
C ASP A 8 -17.06 3.46 6.26
N ILE A 9 -16.42 4.31 7.08
CA ILE A 9 -17.13 5.13 8.08
C ILE A 9 -18.09 6.10 7.39
N PHE A 10 -17.63 6.79 6.35
CA PHE A 10 -18.46 7.74 5.61
C PHE A 10 -19.67 7.05 4.97
N TYR A 11 -19.46 5.89 4.37
CA TYR A 11 -20.54 5.09 3.78
C TYR A 11 -21.57 4.65 4.83
N LYS A 12 -21.10 4.15 5.98
CA LYS A 12 -21.99 3.74 7.10
C LYS A 12 -22.82 4.90 7.67
N GLN A 13 -22.25 6.10 7.70
CA GLN A 13 -22.93 7.28 8.25
C GLN A 13 -23.88 7.96 7.26
N THR A 14 -23.56 7.94 5.97
CA THR A 14 -24.27 8.75 4.97
C THR A 14 -25.00 7.93 3.89
N GLY A 15 -24.69 6.65 3.75
CA GLY A 15 -25.13 5.82 2.62
C GLY A 15 -24.45 6.17 1.29
N GLN A 16 -23.61 7.20 1.24
CA GLN A 16 -22.96 7.64 0.01
C GLN A 16 -21.68 6.87 -0.25
N LYS A 17 -21.52 6.39 -1.48
CA LYS A 17 -20.32 5.69 -1.95
C LYS A 17 -19.29 6.69 -2.45
N LYS A 18 -18.03 6.49 -2.11
CA LYS A 18 -16.88 7.23 -2.63
C LYS A 18 -15.95 6.26 -3.35
N THR A 19 -15.21 6.73 -4.32
CA THR A 19 -14.17 5.91 -4.97
C THR A 19 -12.99 5.74 -4.04
N LEU A 20 -12.55 4.50 -3.82
CA LEU A 20 -11.34 4.17 -3.08
C LEU A 20 -10.24 3.76 -4.06
N ILE A 21 -9.10 4.45 -4.01
CA ILE A 21 -7.91 4.07 -4.77
C ILE A 21 -6.78 3.79 -3.79
N THR A 22 -6.16 2.63 -3.90
CA THR A 22 -4.99 2.27 -3.09
C THR A 22 -3.82 1.89 -3.99
N LEU A 23 -2.64 2.35 -3.63
CA LEU A 23 -1.38 2.10 -4.33
C LEU A 23 -0.42 1.38 -3.39
N ALA A 24 0.12 0.24 -3.79
CA ALA A 24 1.06 -0.57 -3.02
C ALA A 24 0.61 -0.77 -1.55
N SER A 25 -0.66 -1.13 -1.33
CA SER A 25 -1.25 -1.19 0.01
C SER A 25 -1.71 -2.60 0.38
N ASN A 26 -1.57 -2.97 1.65
CA ASN A 26 -2.10 -4.19 2.23
C ASN A 26 -3.16 -3.85 3.30
N LEU A 27 -4.10 -4.75 3.52
CA LEU A 27 -5.15 -4.62 4.54
C LEU A 27 -4.63 -4.96 5.94
N CYS A 28 -3.67 -5.86 6.01
CA CYS A 28 -2.86 -6.14 7.19
C CYS A 28 -1.40 -5.98 6.78
N PHE A 29 -0.65 -5.14 7.49
CA PHE A 29 0.76 -4.92 7.14
C PHE A 29 1.65 -6.06 7.64
N VAL A 30 1.32 -6.63 8.79
CA VAL A 30 2.00 -7.77 9.41
C VAL A 30 1.17 -9.03 9.23
N ALA A 31 1.81 -10.13 8.87
CA ALA A 31 1.17 -11.43 8.69
C ALA A 31 0.62 -11.98 10.03
N HIS A 32 -0.56 -12.57 9.97
CA HIS A 32 -1.20 -13.29 11.08
C HIS A 32 -2.01 -14.48 10.54
N ASP A 33 -2.58 -15.32 11.41
CA ASP A 33 -3.17 -16.62 11.07
C ASP A 33 -4.16 -16.59 9.91
N ASN A 34 -4.96 -15.55 9.81
CA ASN A 34 -5.97 -15.40 8.76
C ASN A 34 -5.51 -14.52 7.58
N TRP A 35 -4.26 -14.01 7.60
CA TRP A 35 -3.72 -13.14 6.58
C TRP A 35 -2.21 -13.33 6.42
N GLN A 36 -1.82 -14.35 5.66
CA GLN A 36 -0.42 -14.74 5.50
C GLN A 36 0.33 -13.96 4.42
N THR A 37 -0.38 -13.27 3.51
CA THR A 37 0.22 -12.49 2.42
C THR A 37 0.55 -11.06 2.85
N ALA A 38 1.35 -10.95 3.89
CA ALA A 38 1.84 -9.71 4.46
C ALA A 38 3.29 -9.88 4.91
N MET A 39 3.89 -8.84 5.47
CA MET A 39 5.26 -8.92 6.01
C MET A 39 5.29 -9.91 7.18
N PRO A 40 6.23 -10.88 7.21
CA PRO A 40 6.38 -11.78 8.34
C PRO A 40 6.59 -11.01 9.67
N ALA A 41 5.97 -11.49 10.74
CA ALA A 41 5.96 -10.77 12.02
C ALA A 41 7.37 -10.60 12.62
N ASP A 42 8.24 -11.58 12.45
CA ASP A 42 9.63 -11.53 12.89
C ASP A 42 10.44 -10.49 12.09
N VAL A 43 10.24 -10.41 10.77
CA VAL A 43 10.87 -9.40 9.89
C VAL A 43 10.43 -8.00 10.28
N PHE A 44 9.14 -7.81 10.53
CA PHE A 44 8.62 -6.51 10.99
C PHE A 44 9.19 -6.13 12.35
N SER A 45 9.22 -7.07 13.30
CA SER A 45 9.78 -6.85 14.63
C SER A 45 11.27 -6.45 14.58
N GLN A 46 12.07 -7.12 13.75
CA GLN A 46 13.48 -6.77 13.52
C GLN A 46 13.63 -5.37 12.91
N PHE A 47 12.78 -5.02 11.93
CA PHE A 47 12.77 -3.69 11.34
C PHE A 47 12.44 -2.62 12.37
N LYS A 48 11.38 -2.83 13.18
CA LYS A 48 10.97 -1.93 14.26
C LYS A 48 12.06 -1.75 15.31
N GLY A 49 12.70 -2.85 15.75
CA GLY A 49 13.83 -2.81 16.67
C GLY A 49 15.03 -2.05 16.11
N SER A 50 15.36 -2.25 14.83
CA SER A 50 16.43 -1.51 14.15
C SER A 50 16.10 -0.01 14.03
N PHE A 51 14.83 0.32 13.79
CA PHE A 51 14.38 1.71 13.72
C PHE A 51 14.55 2.41 15.07
N LEU A 52 14.15 1.78 16.16
CA LEU A 52 14.30 2.33 17.52
C LEU A 52 15.77 2.57 17.89
N GLN A 53 16.69 1.72 17.41
CA GLN A 53 18.13 1.88 17.66
C GLN A 53 18.78 2.95 16.81
N ASN A 54 18.46 2.99 15.50
CA ASN A 54 19.02 3.94 14.55
C ASN A 54 18.01 4.28 13.45
N PRO A 55 17.13 5.27 13.68
CA PRO A 55 16.09 5.66 12.73
C PRO A 55 16.64 6.05 11.35
N GLN A 56 17.71 6.85 11.32
CA GLN A 56 18.26 7.34 10.05
C GLN A 56 18.83 6.20 9.18
N ALA A 57 19.61 5.31 9.78
CA ALA A 57 20.17 4.18 9.05
C ALA A 57 19.08 3.22 8.57
N THR A 58 18.03 3.03 9.38
CA THR A 58 16.89 2.17 9.02
C THR A 58 16.06 2.78 7.90
N LEU A 59 15.81 4.10 7.91
CA LEU A 59 15.16 4.80 6.80
C LEU A 59 15.93 4.67 5.50
N LYS A 60 17.26 4.84 5.52
CA LYS A 60 18.08 4.65 4.32
C LYS A 60 17.97 3.25 3.73
N ARG A 61 17.91 2.22 4.58
CA ARG A 61 17.68 0.83 4.13
C ARG A 61 16.27 0.64 3.59
N PHE A 62 15.28 1.25 4.22
CA PHE A 62 13.90 1.22 3.74
C PHE A 62 13.77 1.86 2.36
N TYR A 63 14.39 3.01 2.13
CA TYR A 63 14.39 3.66 0.81
C TYR A 63 15.04 2.77 -0.27
N TYR A 64 16.09 2.01 0.10
CA TYR A 64 16.64 1.02 -0.82
C TYR A 64 15.66 -0.15 -1.05
N LEU A 65 15.02 -0.66 -0.01
CA LEU A 65 14.08 -1.78 -0.09
C LEU A 65 12.91 -1.48 -1.04
N ILE A 66 12.34 -0.27 -0.98
CA ILE A 66 11.20 0.13 -1.83
C ILE A 66 11.57 0.32 -3.31
N THR A 67 12.85 0.41 -3.65
CA THR A 67 13.35 0.50 -5.03
C THR A 67 13.97 -0.80 -5.54
N LEU A 68 14.16 -1.78 -4.66
CA LEU A 68 14.78 -3.05 -5.00
C LEU A 68 13.88 -3.84 -5.97
N GLY A 69 14.49 -4.34 -7.06
CA GLY A 69 13.80 -4.99 -8.18
C GLY A 69 13.72 -4.10 -9.43
N SER A 70 13.93 -2.80 -9.30
CA SER A 70 14.08 -1.92 -10.46
C SER A 70 15.39 -2.20 -11.19
N SER A 71 15.38 -2.09 -12.52
CA SER A 71 16.58 -2.13 -13.35
C SER A 71 17.57 -1.00 -13.04
N GLN A 72 17.10 0.08 -12.40
CA GLN A 72 17.86 1.27 -12.01
C GLN A 72 17.84 1.50 -10.49
N ALA A 73 17.72 0.44 -9.68
CA ALA A 73 17.48 0.53 -8.24
C ALA A 73 18.40 1.51 -7.49
N LYS A 74 19.67 1.64 -7.89
CA LYS A 74 20.61 2.58 -7.27
C LYS A 74 20.25 4.04 -7.56
N GLN A 75 19.89 4.35 -8.80
CA GLN A 75 19.47 5.71 -9.20
C GLN A 75 18.14 6.07 -8.54
N ASP A 76 17.19 5.13 -8.55
CA ASP A 76 15.89 5.27 -7.92
C ASP A 76 16.02 5.51 -6.41
N TRP A 77 16.91 4.77 -5.75
CA TRP A 77 17.22 4.98 -4.33
C TRP A 77 17.76 6.38 -4.04
N VAL A 78 18.71 6.87 -4.86
CA VAL A 78 19.22 8.24 -4.74
C VAL A 78 18.12 9.26 -4.98
N SER A 79 17.28 9.05 -5.99
CA SER A 79 16.13 9.91 -6.28
C SER A 79 15.18 10.01 -5.10
N ILE A 80 14.79 8.87 -4.51
CA ILE A 80 13.93 8.82 -3.33
C ILE A 80 14.56 9.56 -2.14
N GLN A 81 15.87 9.37 -1.88
CA GLN A 81 16.54 10.05 -0.77
C GLN A 81 16.55 11.58 -0.94
N ASN A 82 16.72 12.07 -2.18
CA ASN A 82 16.76 13.50 -2.46
C ASN A 82 15.43 14.21 -2.23
N ILE A 83 14.32 13.52 -2.38
CA ILE A 83 12.97 14.09 -2.17
C ILE A 83 12.41 13.76 -0.78
N ALA A 84 12.96 12.76 -0.09
CA ALA A 84 12.44 12.30 1.18
C ALA A 84 12.57 13.40 2.24
N ASN A 85 11.43 13.74 2.84
CA ASN A 85 11.35 14.65 3.99
C ASN A 85 10.55 13.94 5.10
N PRO A 86 11.17 12.98 5.80
CA PRO A 86 10.47 12.20 6.81
C PRO A 86 10.09 13.08 8.01
N PRO A 87 8.95 12.81 8.65
CA PRO A 87 8.60 13.45 9.92
C PRO A 87 9.54 12.99 11.05
N SER A 88 9.28 13.44 12.26
CA SER A 88 10.11 13.06 13.42
C SER A 88 10.14 11.54 13.66
N SER A 89 11.20 11.06 14.29
CA SER A 89 11.36 9.64 14.62
C SER A 89 10.24 9.11 15.52
N GLU A 90 9.72 9.97 16.40
CA GLU A 90 8.61 9.65 17.30
C GLU A 90 7.35 9.37 16.50
N LEU A 91 6.99 10.25 15.58
CA LEU A 91 5.80 10.09 14.73
C LEU A 91 5.92 8.86 13.79
N LEU A 92 7.13 8.59 13.28
CA LEU A 92 7.38 7.37 12.50
C LEU A 92 7.26 6.10 13.36
N SER A 93 7.69 6.16 14.62
CA SER A 93 7.53 5.04 15.57
C SER A 93 6.06 4.76 15.87
N GLU A 94 5.25 5.80 16.07
CA GLU A 94 3.79 5.69 16.20
C GLU A 94 3.16 5.06 14.94
N GLY A 95 3.61 5.51 13.76
CA GLY A 95 3.19 4.93 12.47
C GLY A 95 3.50 3.44 12.35
N LEU A 96 4.68 3.00 12.78
CA LEU A 96 5.05 1.57 12.83
C LEU A 96 4.15 0.79 13.79
N GLN A 97 3.81 1.37 14.94
CA GLN A 97 2.90 0.75 15.90
C GLN A 97 1.48 0.59 15.34
N MET A 98 1.00 1.60 14.59
CA MET A 98 -0.28 1.52 13.88
C MET A 98 -0.26 0.43 12.79
N LEU A 99 0.83 0.31 12.02
CA LEU A 99 0.98 -0.73 10.99
C LEU A 99 0.99 -2.14 11.58
N GLU A 100 1.58 -2.33 12.75
CA GLU A 100 1.62 -3.61 13.46
C GLU A 100 0.21 -4.12 13.81
N GLN A 101 -0.70 -3.21 14.15
CA GLN A 101 -2.06 -3.52 14.59
C GLN A 101 -3.10 -3.44 13.46
N LEU A 102 -2.67 -3.07 12.25
CA LEU A 102 -3.57 -2.80 11.15
C LEU A 102 -4.30 -4.06 10.70
N ASN A 103 -5.64 -4.03 10.72
CA ASN A 103 -6.51 -5.02 10.11
C ASN A 103 -7.75 -4.34 9.50
N LEU A 104 -7.76 -4.22 8.18
CA LEU A 104 -8.80 -3.54 7.42
C LEU A 104 -9.64 -4.49 6.57
N VAL A 105 -9.50 -5.80 6.76
CA VAL A 105 -10.18 -6.82 5.95
C VAL A 105 -11.69 -6.63 5.98
N ASN A 106 -12.28 -6.45 7.16
CA ASN A 106 -13.73 -6.26 7.28
C ASN A 106 -14.21 -4.90 6.74
N ASN A 107 -13.39 -3.85 6.88
CA ASN A 107 -13.72 -2.54 6.32
C ASN A 107 -13.84 -2.60 4.80
N LEU A 108 -12.90 -3.30 4.14
CA LEU A 108 -12.90 -3.40 2.69
C LEU A 108 -14.00 -4.35 2.18
N LYS A 109 -14.19 -5.50 2.82
CA LYS A 109 -15.24 -6.46 2.44
C LYS A 109 -16.64 -5.88 2.47
N ASN A 110 -16.91 -4.99 3.41
CA ASN A 110 -18.22 -4.38 3.62
C ASN A 110 -18.43 -3.09 2.81
N TYR A 111 -17.38 -2.58 2.18
CA TYR A 111 -17.47 -1.35 1.41
C TYR A 111 -17.97 -1.61 -0.01
N LEU A 112 -19.09 -1.00 -0.38
CA LEU A 112 -19.80 -1.22 -1.66
C LEU A 112 -19.51 -0.13 -2.72
N GLY A 113 -18.61 0.81 -2.44
CA GLY A 113 -18.20 1.83 -3.42
C GLY A 113 -17.18 1.28 -4.43
N PRO A 114 -16.96 2.00 -5.54
CA PRO A 114 -15.94 1.62 -6.52
C PRO A 114 -14.54 1.60 -5.90
N GLN A 115 -13.75 0.57 -6.19
CA GLN A 115 -12.43 0.35 -5.62
C GLN A 115 -11.41 -0.01 -6.71
N LEU A 116 -10.26 0.69 -6.69
CA LEU A 116 -9.08 0.35 -7.48
C LEU A 116 -7.91 0.05 -6.54
N HIS A 117 -7.33 -1.13 -6.68
CA HIS A 117 -6.12 -1.54 -5.94
C HIS A 117 -4.99 -1.81 -6.93
N VAL A 118 -3.94 -1.00 -6.88
CA VAL A 118 -2.77 -1.13 -7.76
C VAL A 118 -1.60 -1.70 -6.98
N PHE A 119 -1.04 -2.79 -7.48
CA PHE A 119 0.11 -3.51 -6.91
C PHE A 119 1.28 -3.49 -7.87
N ALA A 120 2.47 -3.74 -7.34
CA ALA A 120 3.71 -3.84 -8.12
C ALA A 120 4.25 -5.28 -8.08
N GLU A 121 4.74 -5.75 -9.23
CA GLU A 121 5.25 -7.13 -9.35
C GLU A 121 6.52 -7.36 -8.53
N GLN A 122 7.41 -6.35 -8.49
CA GLN A 122 8.70 -6.38 -7.80
C GLN A 122 8.63 -5.68 -6.42
N ASP A 123 7.47 -5.70 -5.77
CA ASP A 123 7.30 -5.07 -4.46
C ASP A 123 7.88 -5.94 -3.35
N ASN A 124 8.92 -5.42 -2.68
CA ASN A 124 9.59 -6.09 -1.56
C ASN A 124 8.99 -5.72 -0.19
N VAL A 125 7.95 -4.90 -0.15
CA VAL A 125 7.24 -4.50 1.07
C VAL A 125 5.86 -5.13 1.13
N ILE A 126 5.10 -5.03 0.03
CA ILE A 126 3.77 -5.61 -0.12
C ILE A 126 3.83 -6.72 -1.16
N PRO A 127 3.83 -8.00 -0.76
CA PRO A 127 3.94 -9.11 -1.70
C PRO A 127 2.81 -9.09 -2.74
N CYS A 128 3.12 -9.19 -4.03
CA CYS A 128 2.11 -9.18 -5.10
C CYS A 128 1.10 -10.35 -5.00
N LYS A 129 1.46 -11.43 -4.30
CA LYS A 129 0.56 -12.54 -3.96
C LYS A 129 -0.70 -12.12 -3.19
N ILE A 130 -0.71 -10.92 -2.61
CA ILE A 130 -1.89 -10.37 -1.95
C ILE A 130 -3.11 -10.33 -2.88
N ILE A 131 -2.92 -10.25 -4.19
CA ILE A 131 -4.00 -10.29 -5.19
C ILE A 131 -4.84 -11.56 -5.04
N GLU A 132 -4.25 -12.67 -4.62
CA GLU A 132 -4.99 -13.92 -4.37
C GLU A 132 -6.00 -13.76 -3.24
N ASN A 133 -5.62 -13.09 -2.14
CA ASN A 133 -6.53 -12.78 -1.05
C ASN A 133 -7.68 -11.85 -1.48
N PHE A 134 -7.39 -10.90 -2.37
CA PHE A 134 -8.44 -10.01 -2.88
C PHE A 134 -9.44 -10.75 -3.75
N LYS A 135 -9.03 -11.78 -4.48
CA LYS A 135 -9.94 -12.62 -5.28
C LYS A 135 -10.98 -13.35 -4.42
N ASP A 136 -10.61 -13.73 -3.20
CA ASP A 136 -11.49 -14.49 -2.30
C ASP A 136 -12.70 -13.66 -1.81
N PHE A 137 -12.63 -12.34 -1.89
CA PHE A 137 -13.71 -11.44 -1.49
C PHE A 137 -13.96 -10.29 -2.49
N ALA A 138 -13.44 -10.44 -3.71
CA ALA A 138 -13.68 -9.47 -4.76
C ALA A 138 -15.17 -9.32 -5.05
N THR A 139 -15.63 -8.07 -5.11
CA THR A 139 -16.97 -7.69 -5.53
C THR A 139 -16.92 -7.09 -6.93
N GLU A 140 -18.07 -6.96 -7.59
CA GLU A 140 -18.17 -6.31 -8.91
C GLU A 140 -17.63 -4.88 -8.92
N ASN A 141 -17.58 -4.23 -7.75
CA ASN A 141 -17.09 -2.87 -7.59
C ASN A 141 -15.56 -2.79 -7.35
N MET A 142 -14.87 -3.92 -7.30
CA MET A 142 -13.45 -3.99 -6.99
C MET A 142 -12.63 -4.34 -8.24
N THR A 143 -11.70 -3.47 -8.57
CA THR A 143 -10.71 -3.66 -9.63
C THR A 143 -9.32 -3.73 -9.01
N TYR A 144 -8.51 -4.69 -9.44
CA TYR A 144 -7.10 -4.76 -9.05
C TYR A 144 -6.22 -4.82 -10.29
N LYS A 145 -5.08 -4.17 -10.20
CA LYS A 145 -4.07 -4.07 -11.26
C LYS A 145 -2.71 -4.46 -10.72
N LEU A 146 -1.95 -5.21 -11.50
CA LEU A 146 -0.55 -5.54 -11.24
C LEU A 146 0.32 -4.85 -12.28
N LEU A 147 1.15 -3.92 -11.84
CA LEU A 147 2.13 -3.26 -12.70
C LEU A 147 3.37 -4.15 -12.80
N LYS A 148 3.64 -4.66 -14.00
CA LYS A 148 4.86 -5.42 -14.28
C LYS A 148 6.09 -4.52 -14.20
N ASP A 149 7.22 -5.07 -13.80
CA ASP A 149 8.50 -4.35 -13.67
C ASP A 149 8.42 -3.10 -12.77
N ALA A 150 7.46 -3.08 -11.84
CA ALA A 150 7.26 -1.99 -10.89
C ALA A 150 7.67 -2.43 -9.48
N THR A 151 8.25 -1.50 -8.71
CA THR A 151 8.63 -1.68 -7.31
C THR A 151 7.65 -0.98 -6.39
N HIS A 152 7.79 -1.10 -5.05
CA HIS A 152 6.93 -0.42 -4.09
C HIS A 152 6.84 1.10 -4.31
N ALA A 153 7.91 1.72 -4.81
CA ALA A 153 7.97 3.15 -5.07
C ALA A 153 7.34 3.59 -6.41
N PHE A 154 6.60 2.70 -7.11
CA PHE A 154 6.00 2.99 -8.41
C PHE A 154 5.10 4.25 -8.45
N PRO A 155 4.39 4.64 -7.39
CA PRO A 155 3.58 5.85 -7.44
C PRO A 155 4.39 7.11 -7.75
N TYR A 156 5.67 7.09 -7.41
CA TYR A 156 6.62 8.15 -7.72
C TYR A 156 7.48 7.83 -8.96
N LEU A 157 8.07 6.64 -9.01
CA LEU A 157 9.03 6.27 -10.06
C LEU A 157 8.37 6.01 -11.43
N GLN A 158 7.11 5.61 -11.44
CA GLN A 158 6.31 5.34 -12.63
C GLN A 158 4.98 6.13 -12.56
N ALA A 159 5.06 7.41 -12.21
CA ALA A 159 3.89 8.26 -11.96
C ALA A 159 2.94 8.34 -13.16
N GLU A 160 3.45 8.50 -14.38
CA GLU A 160 2.65 8.56 -15.60
C GLU A 160 1.80 7.28 -15.75
N ARG A 161 2.42 6.12 -15.65
CA ARG A 161 1.74 4.83 -15.75
C ARG A 161 0.72 4.63 -14.63
N THR A 162 1.04 5.09 -13.43
CA THR A 162 0.11 5.06 -12.29
C THR A 162 -1.11 5.93 -12.54
N ILE A 163 -0.91 7.13 -13.07
CA ILE A 163 -1.98 8.06 -13.42
C ILE A 163 -2.86 7.49 -14.53
N GLU A 164 -2.28 6.85 -15.56
CA GLU A 164 -3.04 6.20 -16.64
C GLU A 164 -4.02 5.15 -16.08
N GLU A 165 -3.58 4.25 -15.20
CA GLU A 165 -4.46 3.24 -14.57
C GLU A 165 -5.57 3.88 -13.74
N ILE A 166 -5.26 4.95 -13.00
CA ILE A 166 -6.26 5.69 -12.22
C ILE A 166 -7.28 6.37 -13.15
N CYS A 167 -6.84 7.06 -14.18
CA CYS A 167 -7.72 7.76 -15.11
C CYS A 167 -8.62 6.79 -15.87
N GLN A 168 -8.09 5.66 -16.34
CA GLN A 168 -8.89 4.61 -16.99
C GLN A 168 -10.00 4.11 -16.05
N PHE A 169 -9.67 3.81 -14.82
CA PHE A 169 -10.64 3.37 -13.82
C PHE A 169 -11.74 4.42 -13.57
N LEU A 170 -11.36 5.67 -13.36
CA LEU A 170 -12.30 6.77 -13.09
C LEU A 170 -13.24 7.02 -14.27
N THR A 171 -12.73 6.96 -15.53
CA THR A 171 -13.54 7.15 -16.74
C THR A 171 -14.64 6.09 -16.83
N ILE A 172 -14.33 4.82 -16.57
CA ILE A 172 -15.31 3.72 -16.60
C ILE A 172 -16.41 3.94 -15.54
N HIS A 173 -16.06 4.38 -14.36
CA HIS A 173 -17.02 4.54 -13.27
C HIS A 173 -17.79 5.86 -13.28
N GLN A 174 -17.32 6.90 -13.97
CA GLN A 174 -18.08 8.14 -14.19
C GLN A 174 -19.20 7.96 -15.21
N GLN A 175 -19.06 7.06 -16.18
CA GLN A 175 -20.09 6.78 -17.19
C GLN A 175 -21.26 5.95 -16.63
N ASN A 176 -21.09 5.35 -15.46
CA ASN A 176 -22.09 4.48 -14.81
C ASN A 176 -22.74 5.13 -13.57
N SER A 177 -22.50 6.40 -13.29
CA SER A 177 -23.07 7.19 -12.18
C SER A 177 -24.08 8.19 -12.69
#